data_5de797a6096240a3b3f4e2a42bcb56cf
#
_entry.id   5de797a6096240a3b3f4e2a42bcb56cf
#
_cell.length_a   1.000
_cell.length_b   1.000
_cell.length_c   1.000
_cell.angle_alpha   90.00
_cell.angle_beta   90.00
_cell.angle_gamma   90.00
#
_symmetry.space_group_name_H-M   'P 1'
#
loop_
_entity.id
_entity.type
_entity.pdbx_description
1 polymer ?
#
loop_
_entity_poly.entity_id
_entity_poly.type
_entity_poly.pdbx_seq_one_letter_code
_entity_poly.pdbx_strand_id
1 'polypeptide(L)'
;MKRKALIVDDSKAIRIILGRILRELGYEVCEAVDGKDALKVIESEKAAVQLVLADWNMPEMNGLDLVKHLRQNPELASVKVIMVTTETEVDHIVSALEAGANEYVMKPFTKDIIRGKLEMVGILPVASD
;
A
#
# COMPACT_ATOMS: atom_id res chain seq x y z
N MET A 1 -6.18 18.44 -6.82
CA MET A 1 -6.70 17.08 -6.63
C MET A 1 -5.96 16.37 -5.54
N LYS A 2 -6.71 15.77 -4.62
CA LYS A 2 -6.08 14.99 -3.57
C LYS A 2 -5.66 13.62 -4.09
N ARG A 3 -4.52 13.16 -3.61
CA ARG A 3 -4.04 11.82 -3.90
C ARG A 3 -4.68 10.81 -2.98
N LYS A 4 -5.04 9.66 -3.51
CA LYS A 4 -5.64 8.58 -2.73
C LYS A 4 -4.63 7.49 -2.43
N ALA A 5 -4.70 6.98 -1.21
CA ALA A 5 -3.96 5.81 -0.77
C ALA A 5 -4.94 4.71 -0.41
N LEU A 6 -4.65 3.50 -0.85
CA LEU A 6 -5.43 2.32 -0.52
C LEU A 6 -4.69 1.52 0.53
N ILE A 7 -5.36 1.24 1.63
CA ILE A 7 -4.83 0.38 2.70
C ILE A 7 -5.49 -0.98 2.58
N VAL A 8 -4.67 -2.04 2.46
CA VAL A 8 -5.15 -3.40 2.32
C VAL A 8 -4.63 -4.23 3.49
N ASP A 9 -5.51 -4.54 4.41
CA ASP A 9 -5.15 -5.32 5.61
C ASP A 9 -6.44 -5.88 6.20
N ASP A 10 -6.42 -7.13 6.64
CA ASP A 10 -7.60 -7.74 7.24
C ASP A 10 -7.85 -7.26 8.67
N SER A 11 -6.87 -6.59 9.29
CA SER A 11 -7.00 -6.02 10.63
C SER A 11 -7.62 -4.63 10.56
N LYS A 12 -8.81 -4.48 11.13
CA LYS A 12 -9.47 -3.17 11.22
C LYS A 12 -8.62 -2.17 12.00
N ALA A 13 -7.98 -2.62 13.08
CA ALA A 13 -7.14 -1.75 13.90
C ALA A 13 -5.98 -1.18 13.09
N ILE A 14 -5.32 -2.00 12.30
CA ILE A 14 -4.22 -1.55 11.43
C ILE A 14 -4.73 -0.56 10.40
N ARG A 15 -5.88 -0.84 9.76
CA ARG A 15 -6.45 0.09 8.77
C ARG A 15 -6.74 1.45 9.38
N ILE A 16 -7.26 1.47 10.63
CA ILE A 16 -7.54 2.74 11.32
C ILE A 16 -6.26 3.50 11.59
N ILE A 17 -5.23 2.82 12.10
CA ILE A 17 -3.94 3.46 12.42
C ILE A 17 -3.27 4.01 11.17
N LEU A 18 -3.16 3.20 10.12
CA LEU A 18 -2.55 3.64 8.86
C LEU A 18 -3.36 4.75 8.22
N GLY A 19 -4.69 4.65 8.27
CA GLY A 19 -5.56 5.69 7.71
C GLY A 19 -5.34 7.04 8.36
N ARG A 20 -5.19 7.06 9.68
CA ARG A 20 -4.91 8.29 10.42
C ARG A 20 -3.57 8.89 9.98
N ILE A 21 -2.54 8.06 9.92
CA ILE A 21 -1.20 8.50 9.50
C ILE A 21 -1.24 9.09 8.09
N LEU A 22 -1.87 8.40 7.16
CA LEU A 22 -1.89 8.85 5.76
C LEU A 22 -2.71 10.13 5.58
N ARG A 23 -3.82 10.27 6.31
CA ARG A 23 -4.59 11.51 6.25
C ARG A 23 -3.78 12.69 6.78
N GLU A 24 -3.04 12.47 7.86
CA GLU A 24 -2.16 13.52 8.39
C GLU A 24 -1.05 13.90 7.40
N LEU A 25 -0.66 12.98 6.52
CA LEU A 25 0.35 13.23 5.49
C LEU A 25 -0.25 13.79 4.18
N GLY A 26 -1.57 14.00 4.15
CA GLY A 26 -2.22 14.68 3.03
C GLY A 26 -2.95 13.79 2.04
N TYR A 27 -3.12 12.51 2.33
CA TYR A 27 -3.83 11.59 1.44
C TYR A 27 -5.29 11.46 1.79
N GLU A 28 -6.13 11.26 0.79
CA GLU A 28 -7.43 10.66 0.98
C GLU A 28 -7.20 9.14 1.07
N VAL A 29 -7.99 8.47 1.90
CA VAL A 29 -7.76 7.05 2.22
C VAL A 29 -8.97 6.22 1.84
N CYS A 30 -8.74 5.11 1.15
CA CYS A 30 -9.72 4.05 0.99
C CYS A 30 -9.14 2.76 1.56
N GLU A 31 -10.00 1.80 1.87
CA GLU A 31 -9.61 0.59 2.58
C GLU A 31 -10.14 -0.65 1.88
N ALA A 32 -9.39 -1.74 2.00
CA ALA A 32 -9.80 -3.05 1.55
C ALA A 32 -9.37 -4.08 2.60
N VAL A 33 -10.11 -5.16 2.72
CA VAL A 33 -9.87 -6.18 3.75
C VAL A 33 -8.97 -7.32 3.25
N ASP A 34 -8.82 -7.46 1.94
CA ASP A 34 -7.95 -8.47 1.34
C ASP A 34 -7.61 -8.06 -0.10
N GLY A 35 -6.82 -8.91 -0.78
CA GLY A 35 -6.38 -8.60 -2.13
C GLY A 35 -7.51 -8.53 -3.15
N LYS A 36 -8.51 -9.37 -3.03
CA LYS A 36 -9.66 -9.34 -3.95
C LYS A 36 -10.46 -8.06 -3.80
N ASP A 37 -10.71 -7.67 -2.55
CA ASP A 37 -11.40 -6.43 -2.25
C ASP A 37 -10.59 -5.23 -2.77
N ALA A 38 -9.28 -5.28 -2.62
CA ALA A 38 -8.38 -4.24 -3.12
C ALA A 38 -8.53 -4.05 -4.63
N LEU A 39 -8.59 -5.14 -5.38
CA LEU A 39 -8.76 -5.05 -6.83
C LEU A 39 -10.09 -4.40 -7.22
N LYS A 40 -11.15 -4.67 -6.46
CA LYS A 40 -12.45 -4.02 -6.69
C LYS A 40 -12.38 -2.52 -6.42
N VAL A 41 -11.72 -2.13 -5.32
CA VAL A 41 -11.57 -0.71 -4.98
C VAL A 41 -10.76 0.01 -6.05
N ILE A 42 -9.67 -0.59 -6.49
CA ILE A 42 -8.82 0.00 -7.53
C ILE A 42 -9.59 0.15 -8.83
N GLU A 43 -10.41 -0.85 -9.19
CA GLU A 43 -11.21 -0.79 -10.39
C GLU A 43 -12.17 0.40 -10.37
N SER A 44 -12.79 0.68 -9.22
CA SER A 44 -13.72 1.80 -9.09
C SER A 44 -13.02 3.15 -8.94
N GLU A 45 -11.75 3.17 -8.50
CA GLU A 45 -10.99 4.40 -8.18
C GLU A 45 -9.76 4.59 -9.05
N LYS A 46 -9.71 3.94 -10.19
CA LYS A 46 -8.53 3.77 -11.06
C LYS A 46 -7.55 4.94 -11.10
N ALA A 47 -8.03 6.10 -11.48
CA ALA A 47 -7.15 7.23 -11.77
C ALA A 47 -6.68 7.95 -10.51
N ALA A 48 -7.31 7.66 -9.37
CA ALA A 48 -7.06 8.40 -8.14
C ALA A 48 -6.09 7.70 -7.19
N VAL A 49 -6.02 6.36 -7.23
CA VAL A 49 -5.12 5.62 -6.33
C VAL A 49 -3.68 5.76 -6.81
N GLN A 50 -2.83 6.29 -5.95
CA GLN A 50 -1.41 6.48 -6.26
C GLN A 50 -0.49 5.73 -5.32
N LEU A 51 -1.03 5.21 -4.22
CA LEU A 51 -0.27 4.49 -3.21
C LEU A 51 -1.11 3.32 -2.71
N VAL A 52 -0.49 2.16 -2.58
CA VAL A 52 -1.10 0.99 -1.96
C VAL A 52 -0.18 0.53 -0.82
N LEU A 53 -0.76 0.39 0.38
CA LEU A 53 -0.08 -0.19 1.52
C LEU A 53 -0.78 -1.52 1.79
N ALA A 54 -0.06 -2.63 1.67
CA ALA A 54 -0.66 -3.95 1.75
C ALA A 54 0.11 -4.87 2.68
N ASP A 55 -0.63 -5.65 3.48
CA ASP A 55 -0.05 -6.72 4.27
C ASP A 55 0.25 -7.92 3.37
N TRP A 56 1.25 -8.72 3.76
CA TRP A 56 1.55 -9.99 3.10
C TRP A 56 0.48 -11.04 3.42
N ASN A 57 0.16 -11.19 4.72
CA ASN A 57 -0.73 -12.24 5.19
C ASN A 57 -2.18 -11.80 5.19
N MET A 58 -2.91 -12.18 4.14
CA MET A 58 -4.33 -11.87 4.02
C MET A 58 -5.08 -13.09 3.50
N PRO A 59 -6.36 -13.26 3.87
CA PRO A 59 -7.17 -14.33 3.31
C PRO A 59 -7.44 -14.06 1.81
N GLU A 60 -7.84 -15.08 1.11
CA GLU A 60 -8.21 -15.04 -0.30
C GLU A 60 -7.03 -14.76 -1.25
N MET A 61 -6.37 -13.62 -1.12
CA MET A 61 -5.24 -13.24 -1.96
C MET A 61 -4.22 -12.53 -1.08
N ASN A 62 -3.01 -13.09 -0.97
CA ASN A 62 -1.96 -12.48 -0.15
C ASN A 62 -1.35 -11.26 -0.85
N GLY A 63 -0.50 -10.54 -0.10
CA GLY A 63 0.09 -9.30 -0.61
C GLY A 63 0.97 -9.50 -1.83
N LEU A 64 1.69 -10.61 -1.92
CA LEU A 64 2.53 -10.90 -3.09
C LEU A 64 1.68 -11.03 -4.35
N ASP A 65 0.59 -11.80 -4.26
CA ASP A 65 -0.29 -12.00 -5.40
C ASP A 65 -0.95 -10.68 -5.81
N LEU A 66 -1.30 -9.85 -4.84
CA LEU A 66 -1.84 -8.52 -5.13
C LEU A 66 -0.83 -7.68 -5.90
N VAL A 67 0.43 -7.64 -5.47
CA VAL A 67 1.47 -6.89 -6.18
C VAL A 67 1.60 -7.38 -7.61
N LYS A 68 1.60 -8.69 -7.82
CA LYS A 68 1.70 -9.28 -9.16
C LYS A 68 0.53 -8.83 -10.04
N HIS A 69 -0.69 -8.85 -9.51
CA HIS A 69 -1.87 -8.39 -10.24
C HIS A 69 -1.76 -6.91 -10.61
N LEU A 70 -1.32 -6.08 -9.67
CA LEU A 70 -1.18 -4.65 -9.94
C LEU A 70 -0.16 -4.38 -11.04
N ARG A 71 0.94 -5.12 -11.04
CA ARG A 71 2.00 -4.90 -12.03
C ARG A 71 1.72 -5.50 -13.39
N GLN A 72 0.70 -6.36 -13.51
CA GLN A 72 0.24 -6.85 -14.81
C GLN A 72 -0.62 -5.83 -15.55
N ASN A 73 -1.10 -4.80 -14.87
CA ASN A 73 -1.93 -3.78 -15.48
C ASN A 73 -1.08 -2.54 -15.78
N PRO A 74 -0.83 -2.22 -17.07
CA PRO A 74 -0.01 -1.06 -17.43
C PRO A 74 -0.55 0.28 -16.91
N GLU A 75 -1.87 0.39 -16.72
CA GLU A 75 -2.48 1.61 -16.18
C GLU A 75 -2.07 1.87 -14.74
N LEU A 76 -1.58 0.85 -14.03
CA LEU A 76 -1.19 0.92 -12.64
C LEU A 76 0.35 0.94 -12.46
N ALA A 77 1.08 1.13 -13.54
CA ALA A 77 2.55 1.07 -13.49
C ALA A 77 3.16 2.12 -12.57
N SER A 78 2.51 3.28 -12.43
CA SER A 78 3.03 4.38 -11.61
C SER A 78 2.56 4.32 -10.15
N VAL A 79 1.66 3.40 -9.80
CA VAL A 79 1.19 3.25 -8.43
C VAL A 79 2.34 2.73 -7.56
N LYS A 80 2.59 3.43 -6.44
CA LYS A 80 3.60 2.98 -5.48
C LYS A 80 2.99 1.95 -4.56
N VAL A 81 3.70 0.85 -4.33
CA VAL A 81 3.23 -0.24 -3.48
C VAL A 81 4.24 -0.44 -2.36
N ILE A 82 3.76 -0.35 -1.13
CA ILE A 82 4.56 -0.57 0.07
C ILE A 82 3.94 -1.74 0.85
N MET A 83 4.75 -2.74 1.14
CA MET A 83 4.32 -3.85 1.99
C MET A 83 4.42 -3.42 3.45
N VAL A 84 3.35 -3.59 4.23
CA VAL A 84 3.33 -3.26 5.66
C VAL A 84 2.94 -4.55 6.39
N THR A 85 3.93 -5.23 6.96
CA THR A 85 3.72 -6.62 7.36
C THR A 85 4.55 -7.02 8.57
N THR A 86 4.12 -8.08 9.27
CA THR A 86 4.93 -8.75 10.28
C THR A 86 5.85 -9.80 9.66
N GLU A 87 5.79 -9.98 8.35
CA GLU A 87 6.61 -10.98 7.66
C GLU A 87 8.08 -10.67 7.85
N THR A 88 8.82 -11.60 8.45
CA THR A 88 10.24 -11.44 8.75
C THR A 88 11.16 -12.32 7.90
N GLU A 89 10.58 -13.18 7.06
CA GLU A 89 11.39 -14.02 6.19
C GLU A 89 11.94 -13.16 5.04
N VAL A 90 13.27 -13.11 4.97
CA VAL A 90 13.95 -12.28 3.97
C VAL A 90 13.52 -12.65 2.54
N ASP A 91 13.36 -13.94 2.28
CA ASP A 91 12.96 -14.41 0.94
C ASP A 91 11.59 -13.85 0.52
N HIS A 92 10.66 -13.70 1.47
CA HIS A 92 9.34 -13.14 1.18
C HIS A 92 9.45 -11.66 0.86
N ILE A 93 10.28 -10.93 1.60
CA ILE A 93 10.51 -9.50 1.35
C ILE A 93 11.13 -9.32 -0.04
N VAL A 94 12.14 -10.10 -0.35
CA VAL A 94 12.81 -10.06 -1.66
C VAL A 94 11.81 -10.39 -2.77
N SER A 95 10.98 -11.42 -2.58
CA SER A 95 9.98 -11.80 -3.58
C SER A 95 8.99 -10.67 -3.87
N ALA A 96 8.56 -9.95 -2.83
CA ALA A 96 7.63 -8.83 -2.99
C ALA A 96 8.29 -7.69 -3.78
N LEU A 97 9.54 -7.36 -3.46
CA LEU A 97 10.28 -6.31 -4.15
C LEU A 97 10.53 -6.69 -5.62
N GLU A 98 10.91 -7.94 -5.88
CA GLU A 98 11.12 -8.43 -7.24
C GLU A 98 9.82 -8.42 -8.05
N ALA A 99 8.69 -8.68 -7.40
CA ALA A 99 7.39 -8.66 -8.06
C ALA A 99 6.93 -7.24 -8.41
N GLY A 100 7.55 -6.22 -7.82
CA GLY A 100 7.26 -4.84 -8.14
C GLY A 100 6.81 -3.97 -6.98
N ALA A 101 6.88 -4.45 -5.74
CA ALA A 101 6.69 -3.59 -4.57
C ALA A 101 7.86 -2.60 -4.50
N ASN A 102 7.57 -1.37 -4.14
CA ASN A 102 8.59 -0.31 -4.11
C ASN A 102 9.37 -0.29 -2.80
N GLU A 103 8.73 -0.69 -1.70
CA GLU A 103 9.37 -0.66 -0.40
C GLU A 103 8.60 -1.55 0.58
N TYR A 104 9.11 -1.72 1.79
CA TYR A 104 8.42 -2.47 2.83
C TYR A 104 8.58 -1.81 4.19
N VAL A 105 7.63 -2.08 5.09
CA VAL A 105 7.63 -1.60 6.47
C VAL A 105 7.27 -2.76 7.37
N MET A 106 8.05 -2.92 8.44
CA MET A 106 7.78 -3.95 9.45
C MET A 106 6.81 -3.42 10.50
N LYS A 107 5.87 -4.27 10.91
CA LYS A 107 5.03 -3.98 12.08
C LYS A 107 5.80 -4.37 13.36
N PRO A 108 5.71 -3.61 14.43
CA PRO A 108 5.02 -2.34 14.59
C PRO A 108 5.79 -1.18 13.94
N PHE A 109 5.07 -0.17 13.53
CA PHE A 109 5.64 0.99 12.84
C PHE A 109 5.23 2.29 13.53
N THR A 110 5.90 3.39 13.15
CA THR A 110 5.55 4.72 13.59
C THR A 110 5.21 5.58 12.38
N LYS A 111 4.60 6.74 12.64
CA LYS A 111 4.33 7.72 11.58
C LYS A 111 5.63 8.13 10.88
N ASP A 112 6.70 8.32 11.63
CA ASP A 112 7.98 8.73 11.05
C ASP A 112 8.56 7.68 10.12
N ILE A 113 8.42 6.40 10.46
CA ILE A 113 8.84 5.31 9.58
C ILE A 113 8.04 5.32 8.28
N ILE A 114 6.72 5.45 8.38
CA ILE A 114 5.85 5.52 7.20
C ILE A 114 6.24 6.72 6.33
N ARG A 115 6.38 7.90 6.94
CA ARG A 115 6.77 9.11 6.21
C ARG A 115 8.09 8.90 5.48
N GLY A 116 9.08 8.34 6.17
CA GLY A 116 10.41 8.12 5.58
C GLY A 116 10.34 7.21 4.35
N LYS A 117 9.54 6.16 4.41
CA LYS A 117 9.38 5.26 3.26
C LYS A 117 8.68 5.94 2.09
N LEU A 118 7.67 6.76 2.36
CA LEU A 118 6.99 7.52 1.31
C LEU A 118 7.94 8.52 0.65
N GLU A 119 8.82 9.15 1.43
CA GLU A 119 9.85 10.04 0.89
C GLU A 119 10.83 9.26 0.00
N MET A 120 11.24 8.08 0.43
CA MET A 120 12.16 7.23 -0.34
C MET A 120 11.59 6.84 -1.69
N VAL A 121 10.28 6.59 -1.78
CA VAL A 121 9.67 6.24 -3.07
C VAL A 121 9.21 7.46 -3.87
N GLY A 122 9.48 8.66 -3.36
CA GLY A 122 9.32 9.89 -4.13
C GLY A 122 7.91 10.47 -4.19
N ILE A 123 7.05 10.11 -3.26
CA ILE A 123 5.66 10.60 -3.27
C ILE A 123 5.32 11.55 -2.13
N LEU A 124 6.31 11.96 -1.35
CA LEU A 124 6.17 13.03 -0.37
C LEU A 124 7.23 14.09 -0.64
N PRO A 125 6.90 15.33 -0.35
CA PRO A 125 5.59 15.81 0.13
C PRO A 125 4.50 15.69 -0.91
N VAL A 126 3.25 15.59 -0.45
CA VAL A 126 2.09 15.58 -1.34
C VAL A 126 1.98 16.94 -1.99
N ALA A 127 1.79 16.96 -3.31
CA ALA A 127 1.70 18.20 -4.06
C ALA A 127 0.51 19.03 -3.58
N SER A 128 0.74 20.34 -3.43
CA SER A 128 -0.34 21.27 -3.11
C SER A 128 -1.21 21.51 -4.35
N ASP A 129 -2.49 21.59 -4.12
CA ASP A 129 -3.45 21.90 -5.18
C ASP A 129 -3.74 23.38 -5.29
#